data_95b73a977abd91790461a0fac403257e
#
_entry.id   95b73a977abd91790461a0fac403257e
#
_cell.length_a   1.000
_cell.length_b   1.000
_cell.length_c   1.000
_cell.angle_alpha   90.00
_cell.angle_beta   90.00
_cell.angle_gamma   90.00
#
_symmetry.space_group_name_H-M   'P 1'
#
loop_
_entity.id
_entity.type
_entity.pdbx_description
1 polymer ?
#
loop_
_entity_poly.entity_id
_entity_poly.type
_entity_poly.pdbx_seq_one_letter_code
_entity_poly.pdbx_strand_id
1 'polypeptide(L)'
;DNIVEDVLNEWESKYGLHTKHINVSTTTEIMDKLSKHEIDCFVSVEESRWEESDISPLTSIGETEIYFAINPKRPDIKEALDSAMRRIKDDNPFYTDDLYRRYLSAQSSSFLSKEESEWIRQHGAIRIGYLNQDGGISSVDPSTGKLTGVITDYVDLAENCLQDQTLEFELNGYDTRSELLQALQDGKIDLIFHANQNPYFAETNGFALSDTLLTLNMAAITAKDSFDENKENIVAVEKDSFAL
;
A
#
# COMPACT_ATOMS: atom_id res chain seq x y z
N ASP A 1 -13.39 -26.65 6.00
CA ASP A 1 -13.46 -25.21 5.79
C ASP A 1 -12.35 -24.84 4.82
N ASN A 2 -12.72 -24.29 3.68
CA ASN A 2 -11.79 -23.92 2.63
C ASN A 2 -11.66 -22.39 2.63
N ILE A 3 -10.60 -21.89 3.25
CA ILE A 3 -10.31 -20.45 3.37
C ILE A 3 -10.37 -19.75 1.99
N VAL A 4 -9.88 -20.42 0.95
CA VAL A 4 -9.89 -19.88 -0.42
C VAL A 4 -11.32 -19.68 -0.93
N GLU A 5 -12.24 -20.60 -0.64
CA GLU A 5 -13.64 -20.51 -1.03
C GLU A 5 -14.36 -19.37 -0.28
N ASP A 6 -14.04 -19.16 1.00
CA ASP A 6 -14.59 -18.04 1.78
C ASP A 6 -14.12 -16.69 1.22
N VAL A 7 -12.84 -16.54 0.91
CA VAL A 7 -12.25 -15.33 0.29
C VAL A 7 -12.88 -15.06 -1.09
N LEU A 8 -13.03 -16.10 -1.91
CA LEU A 8 -13.64 -15.96 -3.24
C LEU A 8 -15.10 -15.51 -3.14
N ASN A 9 -15.90 -16.10 -2.24
CA ASN A 9 -17.30 -15.73 -2.03
C ASN A 9 -17.44 -14.26 -1.57
N GLU A 10 -16.56 -13.80 -0.68
CA GLU A 10 -16.53 -12.41 -0.23
C GLU A 10 -16.21 -11.46 -1.37
N TRP A 11 -15.20 -11.79 -2.17
CA TRP A 11 -14.81 -11.01 -3.35
C TRP A 11 -15.94 -10.96 -4.39
N GLU A 12 -16.56 -12.09 -4.72
CA GLU A 12 -17.70 -12.14 -5.63
C GLU A 12 -18.88 -11.27 -5.15
N SER A 13 -19.16 -11.33 -3.85
CA SER A 13 -20.20 -10.50 -3.25
C SER A 13 -19.92 -9.02 -3.40
N LYS A 14 -18.67 -8.62 -3.17
CA LYS A 14 -18.21 -7.22 -3.30
C LYS A 14 -18.38 -6.69 -4.74
N TYR A 15 -18.09 -7.52 -5.74
CA TYR A 15 -18.10 -7.10 -7.15
C TYR A 15 -19.37 -7.51 -7.92
N GLY A 16 -20.35 -8.09 -7.22
CA GLY A 16 -21.62 -8.52 -7.83
C GLY A 16 -21.44 -9.62 -8.89
N LEU A 17 -20.42 -10.44 -8.74
CA LEU A 17 -20.10 -11.55 -9.64
C LEU A 17 -20.71 -12.86 -9.10
N HIS A 18 -21.00 -13.78 -10.00
CA HIS A 18 -21.47 -15.11 -9.65
C HIS A 18 -20.77 -16.12 -10.56
N THR A 19 -19.90 -16.92 -9.99
CA THR A 19 -19.21 -17.97 -10.73
C THR A 19 -19.61 -19.36 -10.21
N LYS A 20 -19.32 -20.38 -11.00
CA LYS A 20 -19.53 -21.76 -10.60
C LYS A 20 -18.21 -22.34 -10.09
N HIS A 21 -18.14 -22.64 -8.82
CA HIS A 21 -16.95 -23.25 -8.23
C HIS A 21 -16.88 -24.74 -8.49
N ILE A 22 -15.69 -25.22 -8.82
CA ILE A 22 -15.37 -26.64 -8.88
C ILE A 22 -14.10 -26.89 -8.06
N ASN A 23 -14.08 -28.00 -7.32
CA ASN A 23 -12.90 -28.38 -6.56
C ASN A 23 -11.95 -29.23 -7.43
N VAL A 24 -10.68 -28.86 -7.40
CA VAL A 24 -9.58 -29.57 -8.09
C VAL A 24 -8.51 -29.95 -7.08
N SER A 25 -7.87 -31.09 -7.28
CA SER A 25 -6.97 -31.65 -6.28
C SER A 25 -5.49 -31.42 -6.56
N THR A 26 -5.13 -31.11 -7.80
CA THR A 26 -3.74 -30.96 -8.20
C THR A 26 -3.56 -29.88 -9.26
N THR A 27 -2.38 -29.24 -9.27
CA THR A 27 -1.99 -28.29 -10.31
C THR A 27 -2.07 -28.91 -11.73
N THR A 28 -1.69 -30.17 -11.87
CA THR A 28 -1.78 -30.87 -13.17
C THR A 28 -3.22 -30.96 -13.67
N GLU A 29 -4.17 -31.24 -12.78
CA GLU A 29 -5.60 -31.24 -13.11
C GLU A 29 -6.10 -29.85 -13.51
N ILE A 30 -5.65 -28.81 -12.82
CA ILE A 30 -5.97 -27.41 -13.17
C ILE A 30 -5.51 -27.11 -14.60
N MET A 31 -4.25 -27.39 -14.91
CA MET A 31 -3.66 -27.14 -16.23
C MET A 31 -4.35 -27.90 -17.36
N ASP A 32 -4.70 -29.15 -17.10
CA ASP A 32 -5.44 -29.98 -18.06
C ASP A 32 -6.85 -29.39 -18.33
N LYS A 33 -7.56 -28.98 -17.28
CA LYS A 33 -8.89 -28.36 -17.41
C LYS A 33 -8.86 -27.00 -18.11
N LEU A 34 -7.87 -26.16 -17.80
CA LEU A 34 -7.67 -24.88 -18.51
C LEU A 34 -7.41 -25.10 -20.00
N SER A 35 -6.50 -26.02 -20.35
CA SER A 35 -6.16 -26.32 -21.75
C SER A 35 -7.33 -26.87 -22.55
N LYS A 36 -8.29 -27.52 -21.89
CA LYS A 36 -9.52 -28.05 -22.48
C LYS A 36 -10.68 -27.07 -22.43
N HIS A 37 -10.51 -25.88 -21.90
CA HIS A 37 -11.56 -24.88 -21.65
C HIS A 37 -12.73 -25.44 -20.81
N GLU A 38 -12.43 -26.35 -19.87
CA GLU A 38 -13.40 -26.88 -18.91
C GLU A 38 -13.55 -25.96 -17.69
N ILE A 39 -12.55 -25.10 -17.45
CA ILE A 39 -12.55 -23.96 -16.52
C ILE A 39 -12.02 -22.71 -17.23
N ASP A 40 -12.48 -21.57 -16.82
CA ASP A 40 -12.06 -20.27 -17.36
C ASP A 40 -10.89 -19.65 -16.58
N CYS A 41 -10.88 -19.87 -15.27
CA CYS A 41 -9.81 -19.41 -14.36
C CYS A 41 -9.72 -20.34 -13.14
N PHE A 42 -8.70 -20.15 -12.34
CA PHE A 42 -8.55 -20.81 -11.03
C PHE A 42 -8.02 -19.84 -9.99
N VAL A 43 -8.26 -20.15 -8.72
CA VAL A 43 -7.74 -19.40 -7.60
C VAL A 43 -6.56 -20.13 -6.99
N SER A 44 -5.45 -19.42 -6.87
CA SER A 44 -4.21 -19.92 -6.25
C SER A 44 -3.45 -18.77 -5.61
N VAL A 45 -2.42 -19.10 -4.85
CA VAL A 45 -1.44 -18.09 -4.40
C VAL A 45 -0.66 -17.60 -5.64
N GLU A 46 -0.42 -16.30 -5.69
CA GLU A 46 0.37 -15.69 -6.75
C GLU A 46 1.82 -16.22 -6.69
N GLU A 47 2.33 -16.69 -7.81
CA GLU A 47 3.66 -17.26 -7.93
C GLU A 47 4.24 -16.96 -9.33
N SER A 48 5.51 -16.59 -9.40
CA SER A 48 6.22 -16.29 -10.66
C SER A 48 6.21 -17.45 -11.67
N ARG A 49 6.05 -18.70 -11.21
CA ARG A 49 5.98 -19.88 -12.10
C ARG A 49 4.78 -19.88 -13.05
N TRP A 50 3.75 -19.12 -12.79
CA TRP A 50 2.58 -19.02 -13.68
C TRP A 50 2.93 -18.34 -14.99
N GLU A 51 3.82 -17.36 -14.98
CA GLU A 51 4.34 -16.71 -16.19
C GLU A 51 5.10 -17.69 -17.09
N GLU A 52 5.88 -18.61 -16.48
CA GLU A 52 6.59 -19.66 -17.23
C GLU A 52 5.65 -20.64 -17.93
N SER A 53 4.39 -20.70 -17.48
CA SER A 53 3.35 -21.59 -18.03
C SER A 53 2.39 -20.89 -18.98
N ASP A 54 2.70 -19.68 -19.42
CA ASP A 54 1.84 -18.84 -20.29
C ASP A 54 0.46 -18.57 -19.64
N ILE A 55 0.46 -18.41 -18.31
CA ILE A 55 -0.71 -18.07 -17.49
C ILE A 55 -0.44 -16.72 -16.85
N SER A 56 -1.38 -15.81 -17.02
CA SER A 56 -1.31 -14.48 -16.42
C SER A 56 -2.30 -14.35 -15.27
N PRO A 57 -1.92 -13.70 -14.16
CA PRO A 57 -2.85 -13.37 -13.10
C PRO A 57 -3.91 -12.42 -13.63
N LEU A 58 -5.17 -12.70 -13.30
CA LEU A 58 -6.30 -11.87 -13.70
C LEU A 58 -6.51 -10.72 -12.71
N THR A 59 -6.57 -11.03 -11.42
CA THR A 59 -6.80 -10.06 -10.35
C THR A 59 -6.43 -10.65 -8.99
N SER A 60 -6.13 -9.80 -8.01
CA SER A 60 -6.04 -10.21 -6.61
C SER A 60 -7.45 -10.28 -6.01
N ILE A 61 -7.77 -11.38 -5.35
CA ILE A 61 -9.06 -11.59 -4.68
C ILE A 61 -8.96 -11.54 -3.16
N GLY A 62 -7.75 -11.54 -2.61
CA GLY A 62 -7.48 -11.49 -1.19
C GLY A 62 -6.05 -11.87 -0.84
N GLU A 63 -5.76 -11.94 0.44
CA GLU A 63 -4.43 -12.23 0.98
C GLU A 63 -4.46 -13.48 1.85
N THR A 64 -3.34 -14.17 1.95
CA THR A 64 -3.13 -15.26 2.89
C THR A 64 -1.79 -15.12 3.59
N GLU A 65 -1.76 -15.48 4.86
CA GLU A 65 -0.56 -15.43 5.67
C GLU A 65 0.13 -16.80 5.70
N ILE A 66 1.45 -16.80 5.65
CA ILE A 66 2.27 -18.02 5.78
C ILE A 66 3.06 -18.00 7.08
N TYR A 67 3.17 -19.16 7.72
CA TYR A 67 3.77 -19.32 9.03
C TYR A 67 4.77 -20.48 9.07
N PHE A 68 5.74 -20.41 9.98
CA PHE A 68 6.50 -21.60 10.38
C PHE A 68 5.64 -22.50 11.26
N ALA A 69 5.47 -23.76 10.86
CA ALA A 69 4.89 -24.78 11.73
C ALA A 69 5.98 -25.37 12.62
N ILE A 70 5.83 -25.21 13.93
CA ILE A 70 6.84 -25.59 14.92
C ILE A 70 6.29 -26.70 15.81
N ASN A 71 7.12 -27.73 16.08
CA ASN A 71 6.75 -28.76 17.01
C ASN A 71 6.42 -28.14 18.39
N PRO A 72 5.23 -28.40 18.96
CA PRO A 72 4.78 -27.81 20.23
C PRO A 72 5.69 -28.15 21.42
N LYS A 73 6.52 -29.21 21.30
CA LYS A 73 7.53 -29.56 22.30
C LYS A 73 8.83 -28.76 22.20
N ARG A 74 8.90 -27.81 21.25
CA ARG A 74 10.09 -26.97 21.00
C ARG A 74 9.74 -25.47 21.09
N PRO A 75 9.25 -24.99 22.25
CA PRO A 75 8.98 -23.55 22.44
C PRO A 75 10.23 -22.68 22.29
N ASP A 76 11.40 -23.25 22.59
CA ASP A 76 12.70 -22.62 22.38
C ASP A 76 12.93 -22.16 20.93
N ILE A 77 12.54 -23.00 19.96
CA ILE A 77 12.63 -22.66 18.53
C ILE A 77 11.67 -21.54 18.19
N LYS A 78 10.44 -21.58 18.71
CA LYS A 78 9.46 -20.53 18.49
C LYS A 78 9.97 -19.17 18.96
N GLU A 79 10.46 -19.11 20.19
CA GLU A 79 10.98 -17.85 20.77
C GLU A 79 12.18 -17.31 19.98
N ALA A 80 13.09 -18.19 19.56
CA ALA A 80 14.26 -17.80 18.76
C ALA A 80 13.84 -17.25 17.37
N LEU A 81 12.91 -17.91 16.68
CA LEU A 81 12.40 -17.44 15.38
C LEU A 81 11.63 -16.15 15.50
N ASP A 82 10.71 -16.02 16.46
CA ASP A 82 9.96 -14.78 16.69
C ASP A 82 10.89 -13.60 17.00
N SER A 83 11.97 -13.86 17.77
CA SER A 83 12.99 -12.84 18.06
C SER A 83 13.80 -12.46 16.83
N ALA A 84 14.19 -13.44 16.00
CA ALA A 84 14.90 -13.18 14.75
C ALA A 84 14.04 -12.39 13.75
N MET A 85 12.76 -12.76 13.61
CA MET A 85 11.83 -12.05 12.71
C MET A 85 11.59 -10.60 13.16
N ARG A 86 11.47 -10.35 14.47
CA ARG A 86 11.39 -8.96 14.98
C ARG A 86 12.64 -8.17 14.60
N ARG A 87 13.85 -8.72 14.81
CA ARG A 87 15.09 -8.04 14.43
C ARG A 87 15.17 -7.73 12.94
N ILE A 88 14.77 -8.69 12.09
CA ILE A 88 14.74 -8.46 10.64
C ILE A 88 13.82 -7.29 10.29
N LYS A 89 12.62 -7.21 10.90
CA LYS A 89 11.69 -6.10 10.68
C LYS A 89 12.20 -4.77 11.23
N ASP A 90 12.90 -4.81 12.37
CA ASP A 90 13.51 -3.61 12.97
C ASP A 90 14.68 -3.08 12.13
N ASP A 91 15.53 -3.99 11.61
CA ASP A 91 16.70 -3.64 10.79
C ASP A 91 16.31 -3.23 9.36
N ASN A 92 15.28 -3.85 8.79
CA ASN A 92 14.75 -3.55 7.46
C ASN A 92 13.22 -3.72 7.43
N PRO A 93 12.44 -2.66 7.68
CA PRO A 93 10.99 -2.71 7.65
C PRO A 93 10.39 -3.21 6.32
N PHE A 94 11.12 -3.03 5.23
CA PHE A 94 10.70 -3.41 3.88
C PHE A 94 11.17 -4.81 3.44
N TYR A 95 11.79 -5.56 4.33
CA TYR A 95 12.35 -6.88 3.99
C TYR A 95 11.29 -7.84 3.42
N THR A 96 10.10 -7.84 3.99
CA THR A 96 8.99 -8.68 3.52
C THR A 96 8.54 -8.28 2.11
N ASP A 97 8.46 -6.99 1.82
CA ASP A 97 8.08 -6.47 0.51
C ASP A 97 9.17 -6.78 -0.54
N ASP A 98 10.44 -6.71 -0.14
CA ASP A 98 11.55 -7.10 -1.01
C ASP A 98 11.53 -8.58 -1.35
N LEU A 99 11.17 -9.44 -0.38
CA LEU A 99 10.99 -10.88 -0.62
C LEU A 99 9.81 -11.14 -1.56
N TYR A 100 8.67 -10.48 -1.30
CA TYR A 100 7.49 -10.62 -2.14
C TYR A 100 7.82 -10.23 -3.58
N ARG A 101 8.36 -9.04 -3.80
CA ARG A 101 8.75 -8.56 -5.13
C ARG A 101 9.76 -9.45 -5.84
N ARG A 102 10.67 -10.07 -5.09
CA ARG A 102 11.74 -10.92 -5.67
C ARG A 102 11.26 -12.31 -6.08
N TYR A 103 10.31 -12.87 -5.35
CA TYR A 103 9.98 -14.29 -5.47
C TYR A 103 8.51 -14.59 -5.79
N LEU A 104 7.61 -13.66 -5.53
CA LEU A 104 6.18 -13.93 -5.58
C LEU A 104 5.42 -12.98 -6.51
N SER A 105 5.95 -11.77 -6.75
CA SER A 105 5.22 -10.79 -7.56
C SER A 105 5.18 -11.23 -9.02
N ALA A 106 4.01 -11.68 -9.44
CA ALA A 106 3.61 -11.64 -10.83
C ALA A 106 2.90 -10.30 -11.07
N GLN A 107 2.95 -9.76 -12.30
CA GLN A 107 2.22 -8.54 -12.62
C GLN A 107 0.70 -8.83 -12.63
N SER A 108 0.07 -8.73 -11.46
CA SER A 108 -1.39 -8.79 -11.39
C SER A 108 -1.98 -7.43 -11.75
N SER A 109 -2.93 -7.44 -12.65
CA SER A 109 -3.74 -6.25 -12.94
C SER A 109 -4.79 -6.04 -11.85
N SER A 110 -4.95 -4.80 -11.42
CA SER A 110 -6.07 -4.46 -10.55
C SER A 110 -7.37 -4.50 -11.36
N PHE A 111 -8.28 -5.38 -10.93
CA PHE A 111 -9.62 -5.45 -11.52
C PHE A 111 -10.51 -4.37 -10.87
N LEU A 112 -11.05 -3.50 -11.70
CA LEU A 112 -11.98 -2.47 -11.23
C LEU A 112 -13.42 -2.98 -11.30
N SER A 113 -14.20 -2.72 -10.26
CA SER A 113 -15.65 -2.87 -10.32
C SER A 113 -16.25 -1.89 -11.35
N LYS A 114 -17.51 -2.13 -11.73
CA LYS A 114 -18.21 -1.21 -12.64
C LYS A 114 -18.36 0.18 -12.04
N GLU A 115 -18.62 0.24 -10.73
CA GLU A 115 -18.76 1.47 -9.97
C GLU A 115 -17.44 2.23 -9.93
N GLU A 116 -16.32 1.58 -9.67
CA GLU A 116 -14.98 2.19 -9.67
C GLU A 116 -14.61 2.71 -11.05
N SER A 117 -14.81 1.92 -12.09
CA SER A 117 -14.57 2.32 -13.48
C SER A 117 -15.43 3.50 -13.91
N GLU A 118 -16.68 3.52 -13.53
CA GLU A 118 -17.60 4.62 -13.81
C GLU A 118 -17.21 5.87 -13.05
N TRP A 119 -16.81 5.73 -11.76
CA TRP A 119 -16.34 6.84 -10.95
C TRP A 119 -15.10 7.50 -11.56
N ILE A 120 -14.08 6.73 -11.96
CA ILE A 120 -12.88 7.27 -12.60
C ILE A 120 -13.24 8.07 -13.86
N ARG A 121 -14.12 7.53 -14.71
CA ARG A 121 -14.54 8.23 -15.93
C ARG A 121 -15.31 9.52 -15.69
N GLN A 122 -16.08 9.59 -14.60
CA GLN A 122 -16.92 10.77 -14.28
C GLN A 122 -16.21 11.81 -13.46
N HIS A 123 -15.27 11.39 -12.59
CA HIS A 123 -14.59 12.29 -11.67
C HIS A 123 -13.64 13.24 -12.42
N GLY A 124 -12.92 12.75 -13.43
CA GLY A 124 -11.83 13.48 -14.07
C GLY A 124 -10.56 13.46 -13.21
N ALA A 125 -9.71 14.48 -13.33
CA ALA A 125 -8.45 14.54 -12.59
C ALA A 125 -8.68 14.61 -11.07
N ILE A 126 -7.95 13.79 -10.34
CA ILE A 126 -7.90 13.81 -8.86
C ILE A 126 -6.98 14.94 -8.43
N ARG A 127 -7.51 15.89 -7.69
CA ARG A 127 -6.77 17.08 -7.25
C ARG A 127 -6.03 16.79 -5.95
N ILE A 128 -4.70 16.73 -6.04
CA ILE A 128 -3.80 16.47 -4.91
C ILE A 128 -3.22 17.77 -4.39
N GLY A 129 -3.39 18.05 -3.10
CA GLY A 129 -2.69 19.11 -2.40
C GLY A 129 -1.41 18.61 -1.75
N TYR A 130 -0.33 19.40 -1.81
CA TYR A 130 0.95 19.07 -1.18
C TYR A 130 1.65 20.33 -0.65
N LEU A 131 2.62 20.18 0.25
CA LEU A 131 3.45 21.29 0.73
C LEU A 131 4.62 21.55 -0.23
N ASN A 132 4.86 22.81 -0.55
CA ASN A 132 5.97 23.24 -1.42
C ASN A 132 7.35 22.94 -0.82
N GLN A 133 7.44 22.79 0.50
CA GLN A 133 8.67 22.49 1.23
C GLN A 133 8.38 21.49 2.36
N ASP A 134 8.47 20.21 2.07
CA ASP A 134 8.29 19.12 3.04
C ASP A 134 9.39 18.05 2.89
N GLY A 135 10.63 18.48 2.94
CA GLY A 135 11.81 17.61 2.91
C GLY A 135 11.86 16.68 1.70
N GLY A 136 12.00 15.38 1.95
CA GLY A 136 12.01 14.36 0.90
C GLY A 136 10.63 13.94 0.40
N ILE A 137 9.55 14.39 1.03
CA ILE A 137 8.18 14.03 0.66
C ILE A 137 7.71 14.84 -0.55
N SER A 138 7.84 16.17 -0.45
CA SER A 138 7.52 17.09 -1.54
C SER A 138 8.40 18.35 -1.43
N SER A 139 9.06 18.71 -2.49
CA SER A 139 9.91 19.90 -2.53
C SER A 139 9.86 20.53 -3.91
N VAL A 140 9.53 21.82 -3.95
CA VAL A 140 9.56 22.60 -5.18
C VAL A 140 10.87 23.38 -5.24
N ASP A 141 11.65 23.16 -6.29
CA ASP A 141 12.86 23.93 -6.56
C ASP A 141 12.45 25.39 -6.85
N PRO A 142 12.88 26.37 -6.03
CA PRO A 142 12.47 27.76 -6.19
C PRO A 142 12.98 28.41 -7.45
N SER A 143 14.00 27.85 -8.10
CA SER A 143 14.60 28.39 -9.34
C SER A 143 13.94 27.86 -10.60
N THR A 144 13.49 26.62 -10.58
CA THR A 144 12.92 25.92 -11.75
C THR A 144 11.42 25.70 -11.65
N GLY A 145 10.85 25.80 -10.44
CA GLY A 145 9.47 25.42 -10.16
C GLY A 145 9.21 23.91 -10.26
N LYS A 146 10.25 23.09 -10.37
CA LYS A 146 10.11 21.63 -10.50
C LYS A 146 9.79 21.00 -9.14
N LEU A 147 8.70 20.25 -9.07
CA LEU A 147 8.37 19.39 -7.94
C LEU A 147 9.24 18.14 -7.96
N THR A 148 9.71 17.74 -6.80
CA THR A 148 10.49 16.51 -6.55
C THR A 148 10.06 15.90 -5.21
N GLY A 149 10.42 14.66 -4.98
CA GLY A 149 10.14 13.95 -3.74
C GLY A 149 9.28 12.69 -3.95
N VAL A 150 8.91 12.03 -2.87
CA VAL A 150 8.11 10.80 -2.88
C VAL A 150 6.79 10.98 -3.67
N ILE A 151 6.21 12.18 -3.61
CA ILE A 151 4.96 12.49 -4.33
C ILE A 151 5.08 12.26 -5.84
N THR A 152 6.20 12.65 -6.47
CA THR A 152 6.36 12.50 -7.92
C THR A 152 6.42 11.05 -8.33
N ASP A 153 7.21 10.24 -7.62
CA ASP A 153 7.35 8.82 -7.90
C ASP A 153 6.05 8.06 -7.65
N TYR A 154 5.30 8.47 -6.60
CA TYR A 154 4.01 7.86 -6.29
C TYR A 154 2.94 8.19 -7.34
N VAL A 155 2.85 9.43 -7.78
CA VAL A 155 1.90 9.86 -8.81
C VAL A 155 2.22 9.17 -10.14
N ASP A 156 3.48 9.15 -10.56
CA ASP A 156 3.91 8.48 -11.79
C ASP A 156 3.57 6.98 -11.78
N LEU A 157 3.69 6.32 -10.61
CA LEU A 157 3.29 4.93 -10.46
C LEU A 157 1.77 4.77 -10.50
N ALA A 158 1.03 5.63 -9.79
CA ALA A 158 -0.42 5.57 -9.69
C ALA A 158 -1.14 5.84 -11.02
N GLU A 159 -0.62 6.77 -11.84
CA GLU A 159 -1.15 7.03 -13.18
C GLU A 159 -1.21 5.78 -14.07
N ASN A 160 -0.27 4.86 -13.87
CA ASN A 160 -0.09 3.69 -14.73
C ASN A 160 -0.43 2.36 -14.03
N CYS A 161 -1.02 2.39 -12.82
CA CYS A 161 -1.31 1.16 -12.08
C CYS A 161 -2.52 0.38 -12.58
N LEU A 162 -3.38 1.00 -13.40
CA LEU A 162 -4.58 0.38 -13.95
C LEU A 162 -4.34 0.00 -15.43
N GLN A 163 -4.72 -1.23 -15.81
CA GLN A 163 -4.47 -1.71 -17.18
C GLN A 163 -5.30 -1.00 -18.25
N ASP A 164 -6.58 -0.80 -17.98
CA ASP A 164 -7.55 -0.33 -18.97
C ASP A 164 -7.94 1.14 -18.81
N GLN A 165 -7.45 1.79 -17.77
CA GLN A 165 -7.75 3.19 -17.46
C GLN A 165 -6.52 3.88 -16.88
N THR A 166 -6.40 5.17 -17.12
CA THR A 166 -5.35 6.00 -16.55
C THR A 166 -5.99 6.92 -15.52
N LEU A 167 -5.39 7.00 -14.34
CA LEU A 167 -5.74 8.03 -13.36
C LEU A 167 -5.07 9.33 -13.78
N GLU A 168 -5.83 10.41 -13.79
CA GLU A 168 -5.30 11.74 -14.02
C GLU A 168 -5.16 12.48 -12.70
N PHE A 169 -4.03 13.15 -12.49
CA PHE A 169 -3.79 13.91 -11.26
C PHE A 169 -3.50 15.39 -11.57
N GLU A 170 -4.04 16.24 -10.72
CA GLU A 170 -3.75 17.68 -10.71
C GLU A 170 -3.04 18.03 -9.38
N LEU A 171 -1.79 18.47 -9.47
CA LEU A 171 -0.94 18.74 -8.32
C LEU A 171 -1.00 20.22 -7.91
N ASN A 172 -1.40 20.49 -6.68
CA ASN A 172 -1.62 21.83 -6.14
C ASN A 172 -0.71 22.06 -4.91
N GLY A 173 0.28 22.94 -5.06
CA GLY A 173 1.24 23.26 -4.00
C GLY A 173 0.74 24.36 -3.05
N TYR A 174 1.02 24.18 -1.75
CA TYR A 174 0.69 25.11 -0.67
C TYR A 174 1.92 25.41 0.17
N ASP A 175 2.01 26.62 0.70
CA ASP A 175 3.16 27.02 1.51
C ASP A 175 3.01 26.61 2.99
N THR A 176 1.77 26.47 3.45
CA THR A 176 1.47 26.14 4.85
C THR A 176 0.47 24.99 4.97
N ARG A 177 0.60 24.24 6.07
CA ARG A 177 -0.35 23.17 6.41
C ARG A 177 -1.77 23.68 6.61
N SER A 178 -1.92 24.89 7.15
CA SER A 178 -3.22 25.50 7.36
C SER A 178 -3.94 25.80 6.05
N GLU A 179 -3.24 26.32 5.05
CA GLU A 179 -3.80 26.55 3.71
C GLU A 179 -4.17 25.25 3.02
N LEU A 180 -3.31 24.25 3.13
CA LEU A 180 -3.51 22.92 2.57
C LEU A 180 -4.77 22.25 3.16
N LEU A 181 -4.91 22.26 4.50
CA LEU A 181 -6.08 21.71 5.18
C LEU A 181 -7.35 22.48 4.84
N GLN A 182 -7.28 23.82 4.78
CA GLN A 182 -8.42 24.63 4.38
C GLN A 182 -8.87 24.35 2.94
N ALA A 183 -7.90 24.10 2.03
CA ALA A 183 -8.22 23.76 0.65
C ALA A 183 -8.95 22.40 0.54
N LEU A 184 -8.58 21.42 1.38
CA LEU A 184 -9.30 20.16 1.48
C LEU A 184 -10.72 20.36 1.99
N GLN A 185 -10.89 21.10 3.09
CA GLN A 185 -12.19 21.38 3.68
C GLN A 185 -13.11 22.17 2.74
N ASP A 186 -12.54 23.08 1.95
CA ASP A 186 -13.26 23.85 0.94
C ASP A 186 -13.59 23.04 -0.34
N GLY A 187 -13.12 21.80 -0.46
CA GLY A 187 -13.28 20.98 -1.65
C GLY A 187 -12.52 21.50 -2.88
N LYS A 188 -11.46 22.28 -2.68
CA LYS A 188 -10.57 22.75 -3.75
C LYS A 188 -9.62 21.66 -4.22
N ILE A 189 -9.29 20.72 -3.32
CA ILE A 189 -8.51 19.52 -3.57
C ILE A 189 -9.28 18.32 -3.02
N ASP A 190 -9.00 17.13 -3.56
CA ASP A 190 -9.70 15.89 -3.20
C ASP A 190 -8.94 15.11 -2.12
N LEU A 191 -7.62 15.24 -2.10
CA LEU A 191 -6.76 14.62 -1.09
C LEU A 191 -5.52 15.46 -0.80
N ILE A 192 -4.91 15.18 0.35
CA ILE A 192 -3.62 15.75 0.76
C ILE A 192 -2.54 14.65 0.68
N PHE A 193 -1.43 14.97 0.04
CA PHE A 193 -0.21 14.20 0.09
C PHE A 193 0.80 14.95 0.97
N HIS A 194 1.14 14.49 2.14
CA HIS A 194 0.70 13.35 2.94
C HIS A 194 -0.02 13.82 4.21
N ALA A 195 -0.73 12.91 4.88
CA ALA A 195 -1.28 13.14 6.21
C ALA A 195 -0.66 12.16 7.22
N ASN A 196 -0.51 12.60 8.47
CA ASN A 196 0.00 11.74 9.54
C ASN A 196 -1.11 10.86 10.11
N GLN A 197 -0.74 9.71 10.67
CA GLN A 197 -1.68 8.79 11.29
C GLN A 197 -2.22 9.39 12.61
N ASN A 198 -3.27 10.20 12.52
CA ASN A 198 -4.02 10.68 13.66
C ASN A 198 -5.53 10.62 13.34
N PRO A 199 -6.18 9.46 13.56
CA PRO A 199 -7.59 9.28 13.25
C PRO A 199 -8.50 10.29 13.96
N TYR A 200 -8.20 10.65 15.20
CA TYR A 200 -8.97 11.64 15.95
C TYR A 200 -8.89 13.02 15.31
N PHE A 201 -7.71 13.42 14.84
CA PHE A 201 -7.54 14.68 14.14
C PHE A 201 -8.28 14.68 12.79
N ALA A 202 -8.19 13.60 12.04
CA ALA A 202 -8.88 13.41 10.78
C ALA A 202 -10.40 13.54 10.95
N GLU A 203 -10.98 12.81 11.89
CA GLU A 203 -12.40 12.84 12.20
C GLU A 203 -12.86 14.24 12.64
N THR A 204 -12.09 14.90 13.51
CA THR A 204 -12.41 16.25 14.02
C THR A 204 -12.38 17.30 12.91
N ASN A 205 -11.56 17.13 11.89
CA ASN A 205 -11.43 18.04 10.75
C ASN A 205 -12.23 17.59 9.52
N GLY A 206 -12.99 16.52 9.62
CA GLY A 206 -13.95 16.09 8.60
C GLY A 206 -13.35 15.42 7.37
N PHE A 207 -12.20 14.74 7.51
CA PHE A 207 -11.62 13.93 6.45
C PHE A 207 -11.33 12.49 6.91
N ALA A 208 -11.11 11.58 5.97
CA ALA A 208 -10.73 10.19 6.23
C ALA A 208 -9.25 9.97 5.88
N LEU A 209 -8.62 9.01 6.54
CA LEU A 209 -7.29 8.53 6.18
C LEU A 209 -7.42 7.31 5.27
N SER A 210 -6.54 7.22 4.27
CA SER A 210 -6.34 6.01 3.45
C SER A 210 -5.60 4.94 4.24
N ASP A 211 -5.37 3.80 3.61
CA ASP A 211 -4.35 2.86 4.05
C ASP A 211 -2.96 3.53 4.09
N THR A 212 -2.05 2.94 4.86
CA THR A 212 -0.71 3.50 5.07
C THR A 212 0.06 3.61 3.77
N LEU A 213 0.38 4.82 3.37
CA LEU A 213 1.18 5.10 2.19
C LEU A 213 2.67 4.80 2.41
N LEU A 214 3.22 5.22 3.55
CA LEU A 214 4.64 5.14 3.86
C LEU A 214 4.84 5.16 5.38
N THR A 215 5.78 4.37 5.87
CA THR A 215 6.20 4.40 7.27
C THR A 215 7.55 5.10 7.39
N LEU A 216 7.60 6.16 8.18
CA LEU A 216 8.81 6.93 8.44
C LEU A 216 9.33 6.66 9.84
N ASN A 217 10.64 6.50 9.97
CA ASN A 217 11.28 6.40 11.27
C ASN A 217 11.44 7.78 11.91
N MET A 218 10.94 7.93 13.14
CA MET A 218 11.23 9.11 13.95
C MET A 218 12.57 8.92 14.66
N ALA A 219 13.42 9.92 14.63
CA ALA A 219 14.71 9.90 15.27
C ALA A 219 14.92 11.14 16.15
N ALA A 220 15.53 10.95 17.30
CA ALA A 220 16.09 12.06 18.05
C ALA A 220 17.36 12.53 17.34
N ILE A 221 17.41 13.80 16.98
CA ILE A 221 18.54 14.40 16.24
C ILE A 221 19.29 15.34 17.16
N THR A 222 20.60 15.19 17.20
CA THR A 222 21.47 16.02 18.02
C THR A 222 22.66 16.49 17.20
N ALA A 223 23.23 17.64 17.58
CA ALA A 223 24.52 18.04 17.07
C ALA A 223 25.60 17.12 17.65
N LYS A 224 26.69 16.93 16.90
CA LYS A 224 27.81 16.10 17.36
C LYS A 224 28.29 16.56 18.74
N ASP A 225 28.46 15.61 19.66
CA ASP A 225 28.95 15.80 21.02
C ASP A 225 28.07 16.65 21.97
N SER A 226 26.80 16.91 21.60
CA SER A 226 25.88 17.72 22.40
C SER A 226 24.94 16.91 23.30
N PHE A 227 24.76 15.62 23.03
CA PHE A 227 23.95 14.72 23.85
C PHE A 227 24.82 13.96 24.87
N ASP A 228 24.41 13.94 26.12
CA ASP A 228 25.08 13.22 27.22
C ASP A 228 24.03 12.42 27.99
N GLU A 229 24.09 11.10 27.85
CA GLU A 229 23.14 10.17 28.49
C GLU A 229 23.14 10.22 30.03
N ASN A 230 24.22 10.80 30.66
CA ASN A 230 24.35 10.92 32.11
C ASN A 230 23.82 12.24 32.65
N LYS A 231 23.22 13.08 31.82
CA LYS A 231 22.66 14.38 32.20
C LYS A 231 21.19 14.49 31.81
N GLU A 232 20.51 15.41 32.48
CA GLU A 232 19.19 15.85 32.01
C GLU A 232 19.36 16.64 30.70
N ASN A 233 18.84 16.06 29.61
CA ASN A 233 18.89 16.69 28.30
C ASN A 233 17.57 17.41 28.01
N ILE A 234 17.64 18.58 27.38
CA ILE A 234 16.48 19.33 26.93
C ILE A 234 16.20 18.91 25.47
N VAL A 235 15.02 18.34 25.23
CA VAL A 235 14.58 17.92 23.92
C VAL A 235 13.50 18.89 23.41
N ALA A 236 13.74 19.49 22.24
CA ALA A 236 12.74 20.28 21.56
C ALA A 236 11.85 19.37 20.71
N VAL A 237 10.55 19.61 20.77
CA VAL A 237 9.56 18.97 19.90
C VAL A 237 8.88 20.07 19.11
N GLU A 238 8.83 19.93 17.81
CA GLU A 238 8.14 20.88 16.96
C GLU A 238 6.64 20.82 17.24
N LYS A 239 6.07 21.99 17.60
CA LYS A 239 4.64 22.09 17.84
C LYS A 239 3.90 21.85 16.53
N ASP A 240 2.91 20.98 16.57
CA ASP A 240 2.04 20.65 15.44
C ASP A 240 2.75 19.98 14.24
N SER A 241 3.99 19.50 14.40
CA SER A 241 4.73 18.81 13.33
C SER A 241 4.08 17.51 12.87
N PHE A 242 3.23 16.91 13.71
CA PHE A 242 2.45 15.70 13.42
C PHE A 242 0.93 15.93 13.43
N ALA A 243 0.50 17.20 13.40
CA ALA A 243 -0.89 17.59 13.28
C ALA A 243 -1.21 17.98 11.83
N LEU A 244 -1.44 17.04 11.03
CA LEU A 244 -2.34 16.93 9.91
C LEU A 244 -3.05 15.64 10.09
#